data_44f2e480e79f1d6a310e38555d82bb3b
#
_entry.id   44f2e480e79f1d6a310e38555d82bb3b
#
_cell.length_a   1.000
_cell.length_b   1.000
_cell.length_c   1.000
_cell.angle_alpha   90.00
_cell.angle_beta   90.00
_cell.angle_gamma   90.00
#
_symmetry.space_group_name_H-M   'P 1'
#
loop_
_entity.id
_entity.type
_entity.pdbx_description
1 polymer ?
#
loop_
_entity_poly.entity_id
_entity_poly.type
_entity_poly.pdbx_seq_one_letter_code
_entity_poly.pdbx_strand_id
1 'polypeptide(L)'
;MLELIVTIIVCVAVGAMLGLVPLLLGRYFYKPGLGKLGMLCSALSGIFAPWLGFIPVLVALGFSVAIFIARTDFAWPESQPRQPAPQYSQYRATGPAGGGAAGALNVICLSGPLRGQVYRIGSQGLRFGRDNTCAVRLPDNTPGVSRQHCAVRWQQGVPVLVDLGSSHGTFLGNGQKLPPQYPVEIAAGTRFYLGDTNCMFQITVA
;
A
#
# COMPACT_ATOMS: atom_id res chain seq x y z
N MET A 1 17.96 -5.81 -52.87
CA MET A 1 17.67 -6.77 -51.76
C MET A 1 18.47 -6.49 -50.52
N LEU A 2 19.79 -6.30 -50.62
CA LEU A 2 20.63 -6.06 -49.44
C LEU A 2 20.24 -4.76 -48.69
N GLU A 3 19.98 -3.68 -49.39
CA GLU A 3 19.55 -2.39 -48.79
C GLU A 3 18.21 -2.49 -48.03
N LEU A 4 17.25 -3.26 -48.55
CA LEU A 4 15.98 -3.48 -47.88
C LEU A 4 16.16 -4.23 -46.56
N ILE A 5 17.03 -5.24 -46.54
CA ILE A 5 17.33 -6.04 -45.35
C ILE A 5 18.00 -5.15 -44.30
N VAL A 6 18.99 -4.35 -44.72
CA VAL A 6 19.68 -3.40 -43.79
C VAL A 6 18.71 -2.37 -43.21
N THR A 7 17.83 -1.82 -44.05
CA THR A 7 16.79 -0.88 -43.57
C THR A 7 15.86 -1.49 -42.55
N ILE A 8 15.39 -2.71 -42.78
CA ILE A 8 14.51 -3.42 -41.81
C ILE A 8 15.23 -3.64 -40.49
N ILE A 9 16.49 -4.12 -40.53
CA ILE A 9 17.29 -4.35 -39.32
C ILE A 9 17.45 -3.07 -38.52
N VAL A 10 17.79 -1.95 -39.18
CA VAL A 10 17.95 -0.65 -38.52
C VAL A 10 16.63 -0.18 -37.92
N CYS A 11 15.50 -0.29 -38.63
CA CYS A 11 14.19 0.12 -38.12
C CYS A 11 13.73 -0.72 -36.92
N VAL A 12 13.96 -2.04 -36.93
CA VAL A 12 13.67 -2.91 -35.78
C VAL A 12 14.55 -2.54 -34.57
N ALA A 13 15.82 -2.28 -34.79
CA ALA A 13 16.75 -1.86 -33.73
C ALA A 13 16.32 -0.52 -33.10
N VAL A 14 15.95 0.47 -33.92
CA VAL A 14 15.44 1.76 -33.45
C VAL A 14 14.11 1.59 -32.70
N GLY A 15 13.18 0.78 -33.23
CA GLY A 15 11.92 0.46 -32.57
C GLY A 15 12.11 -0.21 -31.20
N ALA A 16 13.08 -1.12 -31.10
CA ALA A 16 13.43 -1.75 -29.83
C ALA A 16 14.04 -0.75 -28.82
N MET A 17 14.94 0.14 -29.26
CA MET A 17 15.50 1.21 -28.42
C MET A 17 14.42 2.16 -27.90
N LEU A 18 13.51 2.60 -28.78
CA LEU A 18 12.39 3.47 -28.37
C LEU A 18 11.42 2.72 -27.41
N GLY A 19 11.25 1.41 -27.59
CA GLY A 19 10.47 0.56 -26.70
C GLY A 19 11.05 0.37 -25.30
N LEU A 20 12.35 0.70 -25.08
CA LEU A 20 12.95 0.72 -23.74
C LEU A 20 12.34 1.83 -22.85
N VAL A 21 11.90 2.93 -23.42
CA VAL A 21 11.29 4.04 -22.64
C VAL A 21 10.03 3.59 -21.92
N PRO A 22 8.99 3.03 -22.58
CA PRO A 22 7.80 2.54 -21.88
C PRO A 22 8.11 1.35 -20.95
N LEU A 23 9.11 0.52 -21.26
CA LEU A 23 9.55 -0.55 -20.38
C LEU A 23 10.11 -0.02 -19.05
N LEU A 24 11.01 0.97 -19.11
CA LEU A 24 11.61 1.58 -17.93
C LEU A 24 10.57 2.36 -17.13
N LEU A 25 9.69 3.12 -17.80
CA LEU A 25 8.58 3.82 -17.14
C LEU A 25 7.61 2.83 -16.47
N GLY A 26 7.28 1.71 -17.12
CA GLY A 26 6.41 0.67 -16.55
C GLY A 26 7.02 0.02 -15.30
N ARG A 27 8.34 -0.17 -15.27
CA ARG A 27 9.05 -0.65 -14.06
C ARG A 27 9.08 0.41 -12.97
N TYR A 28 9.38 1.65 -13.32
CA TYR A 28 9.45 2.76 -12.37
C TYR A 28 8.10 3.02 -11.70
N PHE A 29 6.99 2.87 -12.44
CA PHE A 29 5.63 3.09 -11.94
C PHE A 29 4.90 1.81 -11.49
N TYR A 30 5.61 0.71 -11.25
CA TYR A 30 5.01 -0.57 -10.79
C TYR A 30 3.92 -1.14 -11.72
N LYS A 31 3.99 -0.84 -13.02
CA LYS A 31 3.10 -1.42 -14.06
C LYS A 31 3.90 -2.18 -15.14
N PRO A 32 4.61 -3.26 -14.78
CA PRO A 32 5.56 -3.92 -15.68
C PRO A 32 4.87 -4.58 -16.89
N GLY A 33 3.60 -4.97 -16.77
CA GLY A 33 2.83 -5.58 -17.85
C GLY A 33 2.64 -4.63 -19.03
N LEU A 34 2.25 -3.38 -18.74
CA LEU A 34 2.02 -2.36 -19.75
C LEU A 34 3.32 -1.93 -20.45
N GLY A 35 4.42 -1.84 -19.69
CA GLY A 35 5.74 -1.53 -20.23
C GLY A 35 6.27 -2.61 -21.18
N LYS A 36 6.11 -3.89 -20.83
CA LYS A 36 6.48 -5.03 -21.68
C LYS A 36 5.67 -5.08 -22.99
N LEU A 37 4.37 -4.82 -22.90
CA LEU A 37 3.49 -4.77 -24.07
C LEU A 37 3.89 -3.61 -24.99
N GLY A 38 4.19 -2.43 -24.46
CA GLY A 38 4.66 -1.28 -25.21
C GLY A 38 5.97 -1.54 -25.97
N MET A 39 6.93 -2.20 -25.30
CA MET A 39 8.18 -2.62 -25.93
C MET A 39 7.94 -3.58 -27.11
N LEU A 40 7.08 -4.59 -26.90
CA LEU A 40 6.77 -5.60 -27.92
C LEU A 40 6.08 -4.96 -29.13
N CYS A 41 5.08 -4.12 -28.91
CA CYS A 41 4.37 -3.40 -29.97
C CYS A 41 5.29 -2.45 -30.75
N SER A 42 6.19 -1.76 -30.06
CA SER A 42 7.17 -0.86 -30.70
C SER A 42 8.16 -1.63 -31.58
N ALA A 43 8.67 -2.78 -31.11
CA ALA A 43 9.57 -3.62 -31.89
C ALA A 43 8.87 -4.24 -33.12
N LEU A 44 7.62 -4.71 -32.97
CA LEU A 44 6.84 -5.27 -34.08
C LEU A 44 6.50 -4.21 -35.14
N SER A 45 6.18 -2.97 -34.71
CA SER A 45 5.88 -1.88 -35.65
C SER A 45 7.10 -1.48 -36.49
N GLY A 46 8.32 -1.75 -36.01
CA GLY A 46 9.56 -1.55 -36.77
C GLY A 46 9.63 -2.41 -38.05
N ILE A 47 8.95 -3.53 -38.12
CA ILE A 47 8.88 -4.39 -39.31
C ILE A 47 8.14 -3.71 -40.48
N PHE A 48 7.15 -2.86 -40.15
CA PHE A 48 6.35 -2.10 -41.13
C PHE A 48 6.91 -0.71 -41.40
N ALA A 49 8.00 -0.33 -40.73
CA ALA A 49 8.60 1.01 -40.80
C ALA A 49 9.06 1.47 -42.21
N PRO A 50 9.49 0.62 -43.16
CA PRO A 50 9.91 1.09 -44.48
C PRO A 50 8.81 1.84 -45.25
N TRP A 51 7.54 1.61 -44.88
CA TRP A 51 6.39 2.25 -45.53
C TRP A 51 5.80 3.43 -44.75
N LEU A 52 6.02 3.48 -43.42
CA LEU A 52 5.34 4.43 -42.53
C LEU A 52 6.25 4.93 -41.38
N GLY A 53 7.49 5.27 -41.64
CA GLY A 53 8.63 5.61 -40.77
C GLY A 53 8.40 6.19 -39.36
N PHE A 54 7.21 6.70 -39.02
CA PHE A 54 6.89 7.30 -37.73
C PHE A 54 6.11 6.39 -36.76
N ILE A 55 5.63 5.23 -37.21
CA ILE A 55 4.76 4.34 -36.38
C ILE A 55 5.46 3.88 -35.10
N PRO A 56 6.74 3.44 -35.09
CA PRO A 56 7.40 3.02 -33.84
C PRO A 56 7.46 4.13 -32.81
N VAL A 57 7.68 5.37 -33.24
CA VAL A 57 7.74 6.55 -32.36
C VAL A 57 6.36 6.83 -31.76
N LEU A 58 5.30 6.82 -32.58
CA LEU A 58 3.92 7.06 -32.13
C LEU A 58 3.46 5.97 -31.16
N VAL A 59 3.79 4.70 -31.41
CA VAL A 59 3.48 3.59 -30.52
C VAL A 59 4.19 3.75 -29.16
N ALA A 60 5.49 4.04 -29.18
CA ALA A 60 6.25 4.25 -27.95
C ALA A 60 5.73 5.45 -27.13
N LEU A 61 5.40 6.56 -27.81
CA LEU A 61 4.79 7.73 -27.19
C LEU A 61 3.41 7.43 -26.61
N GLY A 62 2.54 6.75 -27.37
CA GLY A 62 1.21 6.36 -26.91
C GLY A 62 1.24 5.50 -25.64
N PHE A 63 2.12 4.50 -25.56
CA PHE A 63 2.28 3.69 -24.34
C PHE A 63 2.88 4.48 -23.18
N SER A 64 3.80 5.41 -23.43
CA SER A 64 4.36 6.28 -22.40
C SER A 64 3.31 7.22 -21.82
N VAL A 65 2.49 7.82 -22.68
CA VAL A 65 1.33 8.66 -22.28
C VAL A 65 0.28 7.85 -21.54
N ALA A 66 -0.05 6.64 -22.01
CA ALA A 66 -1.00 5.75 -21.34
C ALA A 66 -0.52 5.37 -19.92
N ILE A 67 0.77 5.10 -19.74
CA ILE A 67 1.36 4.84 -18.41
C ILE A 67 1.26 6.10 -17.53
N PHE A 68 1.51 7.28 -18.10
CA PHE A 68 1.41 8.55 -17.38
C PHE A 68 -0.04 8.87 -16.97
N ILE A 69 -1.01 8.72 -17.88
CA ILE A 69 -2.45 8.91 -17.61
C ILE A 69 -2.93 7.89 -16.58
N ALA A 70 -2.54 6.61 -16.72
CA ALA A 70 -2.86 5.58 -15.73
C ALA A 70 -2.26 5.85 -14.33
N ARG A 71 -1.36 6.83 -14.21
CA ARG A 71 -0.89 7.35 -12.93
C ARG A 71 -1.78 8.48 -12.39
N THR A 72 -2.28 9.35 -13.28
CA THR A 72 -3.16 10.48 -12.87
C THR A 72 -4.56 10.00 -12.50
N ASP A 73 -5.00 8.87 -13.08
CA ASP A 73 -6.22 8.15 -12.69
C ASP A 73 -6.06 7.35 -11.37
N PHE A 74 -4.94 7.47 -10.68
CA PHE A 74 -4.85 7.15 -9.28
C PHE A 74 -5.57 8.24 -8.46
N ALA A 75 -6.79 8.55 -8.86
CA ALA A 75 -7.82 8.94 -7.93
C ALA A 75 -7.84 7.82 -6.89
N TRP A 76 -7.72 8.18 -5.64
CA TRP A 76 -8.04 7.29 -4.53
C TRP A 76 -9.22 6.44 -4.96
N PRO A 77 -9.21 5.10 -4.82
CA PRO A 77 -10.35 4.31 -5.20
C PRO A 77 -11.55 4.84 -4.43
N GLU A 78 -12.22 5.78 -5.07
CA GLU A 78 -13.54 6.21 -4.72
C GLU A 78 -14.36 4.98 -4.99
N SER A 79 -14.74 4.32 -3.90
CA SER A 79 -15.60 3.14 -3.90
C SER A 79 -15.17 2.02 -4.89
N GLN A 80 -14.17 1.25 -4.53
CA GLN A 80 -14.27 -0.17 -4.90
C GLN A 80 -15.67 -0.60 -4.42
N PRO A 81 -16.49 -1.26 -5.30
CA PRO A 81 -17.71 -1.88 -4.85
C PRO A 81 -17.29 -2.67 -3.60
N ARG A 82 -17.91 -2.37 -2.46
CA ARG A 82 -17.60 -3.00 -1.18
C ARG A 82 -17.49 -4.48 -1.48
N GLN A 83 -16.25 -4.97 -1.60
CA GLN A 83 -16.04 -6.41 -1.48
C GLN A 83 -16.78 -6.76 -0.19
N PRO A 84 -17.64 -7.79 -0.20
CA PRO A 84 -18.31 -8.21 1.01
C PRO A 84 -17.20 -8.28 2.04
N ALA A 85 -17.33 -7.48 3.11
CA ALA A 85 -16.30 -7.30 4.11
C ALA A 85 -15.78 -8.70 4.44
N PRO A 86 -14.48 -8.98 4.25
CA PRO A 86 -13.94 -10.23 4.71
C PRO A 86 -14.44 -10.35 6.12
N GLN A 87 -14.96 -11.49 6.57
CA GLN A 87 -15.71 -11.73 7.81
C GLN A 87 -15.03 -11.21 9.10
N TYR A 88 -14.37 -10.06 9.04
CA TYR A 88 -13.83 -9.29 10.16
C TYR A 88 -14.96 -8.75 11.07
N SER A 89 -16.21 -8.69 10.56
CA SER A 89 -17.38 -8.33 11.34
C SER A 89 -17.70 -9.34 12.46
N GLN A 90 -17.06 -10.52 12.47
CA GLN A 90 -17.22 -11.50 13.56
C GLN A 90 -16.24 -11.27 14.72
N TYR A 91 -15.25 -10.38 14.58
CA TYR A 91 -14.46 -9.95 15.73
C TYR A 91 -15.16 -8.83 16.51
N ARG A 92 -16.44 -9.07 16.78
CA ARG A 92 -17.13 -8.38 17.86
C ARG A 92 -16.47 -8.91 19.12
N ALA A 93 -15.64 -8.08 19.74
CA ALA A 93 -15.04 -8.41 21.02
C ALA A 93 -16.17 -8.93 21.92
N THR A 94 -16.08 -10.18 22.35
CA THR A 94 -16.93 -10.77 23.40
C THR A 94 -16.50 -10.17 24.74
N GLY A 95 -16.53 -8.84 24.81
CA GLY A 95 -16.52 -8.08 26.04
C GLY A 95 -17.95 -7.65 26.35
N PRO A 96 -18.34 -7.46 27.59
CA PRO A 96 -19.68 -7.08 27.95
C PRO A 96 -20.09 -5.85 27.14
N ALA A 97 -21.21 -5.93 26.44
CA ALA A 97 -21.83 -4.85 25.71
C ALA A 97 -22.27 -3.75 26.70
N GLY A 98 -21.32 -2.90 27.07
CA GLY A 98 -21.58 -1.64 27.74
C GLY A 98 -21.86 -0.61 26.68
N GLY A 99 -23.13 -0.46 26.29
CA GLY A 99 -23.59 0.75 25.62
C GLY A 99 -23.40 1.92 26.57
N GLY A 100 -22.54 2.85 26.21
CA GLY A 100 -22.34 4.03 27.00
C GLY A 100 -21.33 4.93 26.33
N ALA A 101 -21.65 6.20 26.25
CA ALA A 101 -20.84 7.39 25.94
C ALA A 101 -19.38 7.11 25.55
N ALA A 102 -18.87 7.82 24.56
CA ALA A 102 -17.46 7.77 24.10
C ALA A 102 -16.50 7.74 25.29
N GLY A 103 -16.36 6.57 25.94
CA GLY A 103 -15.49 6.34 27.08
C GLY A 103 -14.07 6.56 26.61
N ALA A 104 -13.32 7.32 27.36
CA ALA A 104 -11.91 7.52 27.05
C ALA A 104 -11.24 6.15 26.98
N LEU A 105 -10.67 5.81 25.84
CA LEU A 105 -9.91 4.60 25.63
C LEU A 105 -8.42 4.89 25.75
N ASN A 106 -7.70 3.92 26.31
CA ASN A 106 -6.26 3.93 26.43
C ASN A 106 -5.66 2.73 25.66
N VAL A 107 -4.40 2.88 25.32
CA VAL A 107 -3.56 1.79 24.82
C VAL A 107 -2.49 1.51 25.85
N ILE A 108 -2.41 0.29 26.33
CA ILE A 108 -1.31 -0.17 27.18
C ILE A 108 -0.35 -1.03 26.39
N CYS A 109 0.95 -0.80 26.55
CA CYS A 109 1.98 -1.64 25.98
C CYS A 109 2.22 -2.86 26.88
N LEU A 110 1.97 -4.07 26.36
CA LEU A 110 2.10 -5.33 27.12
C LEU A 110 3.52 -5.92 27.00
N SER A 111 4.19 -5.72 25.86
CA SER A 111 5.55 -6.23 25.64
C SER A 111 6.37 -5.26 24.79
N GLY A 112 7.70 -5.44 24.82
CA GLY A 112 8.63 -4.61 24.06
C GLY A 112 9.21 -3.43 24.85
N PRO A 113 9.87 -2.50 24.16
CA PRO A 113 10.64 -1.42 24.80
C PRO A 113 9.77 -0.40 25.56
N LEU A 114 8.48 -0.35 25.28
CA LEU A 114 7.51 0.55 25.93
C LEU A 114 6.63 -0.17 26.95
N ARG A 115 6.99 -1.39 27.37
CA ARG A 115 6.18 -2.18 28.29
C ARG A 115 5.75 -1.40 29.53
N GLY A 116 4.44 -1.48 29.83
CA GLY A 116 3.83 -0.81 30.99
C GLY A 116 3.42 0.65 30.71
N GLN A 117 3.82 1.24 29.60
CA GLN A 117 3.36 2.59 29.24
C GLN A 117 1.92 2.58 28.78
N VAL A 118 1.18 3.63 29.16
CA VAL A 118 -0.23 3.82 28.81
C VAL A 118 -0.37 5.12 28.03
N TYR A 119 -1.09 5.05 26.92
CA TYR A 119 -1.34 6.19 26.04
C TYR A 119 -2.83 6.39 25.88
N ARG A 120 -3.31 7.61 26.15
CA ARG A 120 -4.72 7.97 25.96
C ARG A 120 -5.02 8.18 24.48
N ILE A 121 -6.10 7.57 23.99
CA ILE A 121 -6.57 7.78 22.61
C ILE A 121 -7.37 9.09 22.59
N GLY A 122 -6.74 10.17 22.13
CA GLY A 122 -7.39 11.46 21.91
C GLY A 122 -8.25 11.49 20.65
N SER A 123 -8.89 12.63 20.37
CA SER A 123 -9.71 12.85 19.16
C SER A 123 -8.93 12.67 17.86
N GLN A 124 -7.63 12.95 17.87
CA GLN A 124 -6.74 12.76 16.71
C GLN A 124 -6.28 11.30 16.55
N GLY A 125 -6.62 10.41 17.48
CA GLY A 125 -6.12 9.06 17.52
C GLY A 125 -4.67 8.96 17.99
N LEU A 126 -4.05 7.79 17.76
CA LEU A 126 -2.64 7.51 18.07
C LEU A 126 -1.96 6.89 16.86
N ARG A 127 -0.76 7.37 16.52
CA ARG A 127 0.13 6.73 15.53
C ARG A 127 1.23 5.98 16.23
N PHE A 128 1.58 4.80 15.70
CA PHE A 128 2.60 3.91 16.23
C PHE A 128 3.71 3.75 15.19
N GLY A 129 4.94 3.81 15.61
CA GLY A 129 6.09 3.62 14.74
C GLY A 129 7.37 4.18 15.35
N ARG A 130 8.45 4.18 14.56
CA ARG A 130 9.76 4.68 14.98
C ARG A 130 9.97 6.18 14.68
N ASP A 131 9.10 6.74 13.82
CA ASP A 131 9.19 8.15 13.43
C ASP A 131 8.86 9.08 14.61
N ASN A 132 9.52 10.25 14.66
CA ASN A 132 9.32 11.27 15.67
C ASN A 132 7.91 11.92 15.64
N THR A 133 7.18 11.73 14.53
CA THR A 133 5.78 12.17 14.39
C THR A 133 4.78 11.20 15.01
N CYS A 134 5.23 10.02 15.46
CA CYS A 134 4.38 9.04 16.11
C CYS A 134 4.17 9.37 17.59
N ALA A 135 2.91 9.41 18.02
CA ALA A 135 2.57 9.60 19.44
C ALA A 135 3.05 8.44 20.32
N VAL A 136 3.01 7.21 19.77
CA VAL A 136 3.62 6.02 20.39
C VAL A 136 4.90 5.70 19.61
N ARG A 137 5.97 6.38 20.01
CA ARG A 137 7.27 6.25 19.37
C ARG A 137 8.05 5.09 19.95
N LEU A 138 8.38 4.10 19.12
CA LEU A 138 9.29 3.03 19.46
C LEU A 138 10.73 3.42 19.13
N PRO A 139 11.74 2.85 19.82
CA PRO A 139 13.15 3.06 19.49
C PRO A 139 13.48 2.71 18.04
N ASP A 140 14.45 3.41 17.46
CA ASP A 140 14.81 3.26 16.05
C ASP A 140 15.33 1.86 15.70
N ASN A 141 15.88 1.15 16.65
CA ASN A 141 16.40 -0.23 16.53
C ASN A 141 15.35 -1.32 16.82
N THR A 142 14.04 -0.97 16.95
CA THR A 142 12.99 -1.97 17.20
C THR A 142 12.76 -2.81 15.94
N PRO A 143 13.07 -4.14 15.97
CA PRO A 143 12.91 -5.00 14.80
C PRO A 143 11.43 -5.07 14.35
N GLY A 144 11.22 -5.20 13.06
CA GLY A 144 9.88 -5.40 12.49
C GLY A 144 8.96 -4.18 12.52
N VAL A 145 9.34 -3.07 13.16
CA VAL A 145 8.52 -1.86 13.25
C VAL A 145 8.93 -0.84 12.20
N SER A 146 7.97 -0.38 11.38
CA SER A 146 8.16 0.66 10.37
C SER A 146 8.20 2.07 10.99
N ARG A 147 8.71 3.06 10.26
CA ARG A 147 8.72 4.47 10.69
C ARG A 147 7.32 4.94 11.07
N GLN A 148 6.35 4.75 10.18
CA GLN A 148 4.91 4.86 10.45
C GLN A 148 4.33 3.47 10.23
N HIS A 149 3.90 2.79 11.31
CA HIS A 149 3.52 1.40 11.24
C HIS A 149 2.00 1.21 11.18
N CYS A 150 1.30 1.69 12.20
CA CYS A 150 -0.16 1.66 12.24
C CYS A 150 -0.72 2.87 12.98
N ALA A 151 -2.02 3.01 12.96
CA ALA A 151 -2.73 4.05 13.71
C ALA A 151 -4.03 3.52 14.30
N VAL A 152 -4.35 3.96 15.51
CA VAL A 152 -5.68 3.88 16.09
C VAL A 152 -6.38 5.20 15.83
N ARG A 153 -7.55 5.18 15.24
CA ARG A 153 -8.34 6.38 14.88
C ARG A 153 -9.79 6.21 15.29
N TRP A 154 -10.50 7.33 15.39
CA TRP A 154 -11.95 7.33 15.52
C TRP A 154 -12.60 7.45 14.12
N GLN A 155 -13.50 6.55 13.78
CA GLN A 155 -14.30 6.60 12.56
C GLN A 155 -15.77 6.47 12.94
N GLN A 156 -16.54 7.52 12.70
CA GLN A 156 -17.97 7.59 13.08
C GLN A 156 -18.23 7.23 14.56
N GLY A 157 -17.33 7.64 15.45
CA GLY A 157 -17.43 7.35 16.89
C GLY A 157 -16.96 5.95 17.32
N VAL A 158 -16.52 5.11 16.36
CA VAL A 158 -15.98 3.78 16.63
C VAL A 158 -14.45 3.81 16.51
N PRO A 159 -13.69 3.23 17.45
CA PRO A 159 -12.26 3.15 17.33
C PRO A 159 -11.87 2.08 16.30
N VAL A 160 -10.96 2.43 15.40
CA VAL A 160 -10.45 1.54 14.35
C VAL A 160 -8.93 1.47 14.38
N LEU A 161 -8.38 0.29 14.09
CA LEU A 161 -6.96 0.07 13.89
C LEU A 161 -6.68 -0.05 12.38
N VAL A 162 -5.67 0.68 11.91
CA VAL A 162 -5.28 0.72 10.49
C VAL A 162 -3.79 0.46 10.37
N ASP A 163 -3.39 -0.52 9.58
CA ASP A 163 -2.01 -0.68 9.15
C ASP A 163 -1.67 0.38 8.09
N LEU A 164 -0.61 1.15 8.26
CA LEU A 164 -0.23 2.25 7.35
C LEU A 164 0.67 1.79 6.18
N GLY A 165 0.63 0.51 5.83
CA GLY A 165 1.52 -0.09 4.83
C GLY A 165 2.86 -0.48 5.44
N SER A 166 2.84 -1.02 6.63
CA SER A 166 4.05 -1.44 7.33
C SER A 166 4.75 -2.61 6.60
N SER A 167 6.08 -2.70 6.72
CA SER A 167 6.87 -3.72 6.02
C SER A 167 6.59 -5.13 6.53
N HIS A 168 6.34 -5.29 7.83
CA HIS A 168 6.10 -6.60 8.46
C HIS A 168 4.63 -6.86 8.77
N GLY A 169 3.79 -5.81 8.77
CA GLY A 169 2.36 -5.89 9.01
C GLY A 169 1.99 -5.68 10.48
N THR A 170 0.72 -5.32 10.68
CA THR A 170 0.06 -5.24 11.98
C THR A 170 -0.82 -6.46 12.16
N PHE A 171 -0.85 -7.06 13.34
CA PHE A 171 -1.60 -8.28 13.63
C PHE A 171 -2.50 -8.08 14.83
N LEU A 172 -3.67 -8.70 14.81
CA LEU A 172 -4.51 -8.85 16.01
C LEU A 172 -3.95 -9.92 16.96
N GLY A 173 -4.38 -9.91 18.21
CA GLY A 173 -3.90 -10.83 19.23
C GLY A 173 -4.14 -12.32 18.92
N ASN A 174 -5.03 -12.64 18.00
CA ASN A 174 -5.28 -13.98 17.48
C ASN A 174 -4.31 -14.40 16.35
N GLY A 175 -3.34 -13.56 15.98
CA GLY A 175 -2.39 -13.81 14.90
C GLY A 175 -2.88 -13.38 13.51
N GLN A 176 -4.08 -12.83 13.39
CA GLN A 176 -4.62 -12.39 12.11
C GLN A 176 -3.96 -11.09 11.65
N LYS A 177 -3.37 -11.11 10.44
CA LYS A 177 -2.74 -9.94 9.83
C LYS A 177 -3.80 -8.98 9.30
N LEU A 178 -3.65 -7.69 9.59
CA LEU A 178 -4.51 -6.65 9.02
C LEU A 178 -4.16 -6.39 7.55
N PRO A 179 -5.17 -6.18 6.70
CA PRO A 179 -4.93 -5.70 5.35
C PRO A 179 -4.41 -4.25 5.41
N PRO A 180 -3.38 -3.92 4.62
CA PRO A 180 -2.83 -2.57 4.58
C PRO A 180 -3.90 -1.53 4.22
N GLN A 181 -3.87 -0.37 4.87
CA GLN A 181 -4.75 0.77 4.63
C GLN A 181 -6.25 0.50 4.88
N TYR A 182 -6.63 -0.66 5.42
CA TYR A 182 -8.01 -1.00 5.71
C TYR A 182 -8.32 -0.82 7.20
N PRO A 183 -9.36 -0.04 7.57
CA PRO A 183 -9.74 0.17 8.96
C PRO A 183 -10.45 -1.08 9.52
N VAL A 184 -9.99 -1.58 10.65
CA VAL A 184 -10.60 -2.70 11.38
C VAL A 184 -11.10 -2.18 12.71
N GLU A 185 -12.38 -2.42 13.02
CA GLU A 185 -12.99 -2.02 14.28
C GLU A 185 -12.33 -2.74 15.46
N ILE A 186 -12.05 -1.98 16.50
CA ILE A 186 -11.46 -2.49 17.74
C ILE A 186 -12.29 -2.02 18.94
N ALA A 187 -12.17 -2.74 20.05
CA ALA A 187 -12.85 -2.42 21.30
C ALA A 187 -11.90 -2.59 22.49
N ALA A 188 -12.35 -2.18 23.66
CA ALA A 188 -11.64 -2.49 24.89
C ALA A 188 -11.40 -4.00 25.01
N GLY A 189 -10.19 -4.41 25.41
CA GLY A 189 -9.74 -5.79 25.42
C GLY A 189 -9.04 -6.25 24.14
N THR A 190 -9.21 -5.56 23.01
CA THR A 190 -8.52 -5.91 21.77
C THR A 190 -7.02 -5.82 21.96
N ARG A 191 -6.30 -6.89 21.57
CA ARG A 191 -4.84 -6.93 21.53
C ARG A 191 -4.37 -6.88 20.09
N PHE A 192 -3.24 -6.21 19.85
CA PHE A 192 -2.57 -6.16 18.55
C PHE A 192 -1.06 -6.04 18.73
N TYR A 193 -0.29 -6.42 17.72
CA TYR A 193 1.16 -6.32 17.75
C TYR A 193 1.73 -5.88 16.39
N LEU A 194 2.92 -5.30 16.44
CA LEU A 194 3.61 -4.68 15.30
C LEU A 194 4.75 -5.58 14.85
N GLY A 195 4.63 -6.16 13.65
CA GLY A 195 5.64 -7.02 13.04
C GLY A 195 5.75 -8.39 13.69
N ASP A 196 6.04 -8.44 14.98
CA ASP A 196 6.12 -9.67 15.78
C ASP A 196 5.50 -9.49 17.18
N THR A 197 5.40 -10.57 17.95
CA THR A 197 4.80 -10.58 19.29
C THR A 197 5.61 -9.82 20.35
N ASN A 198 6.81 -9.35 20.02
CA ASN A 198 7.66 -8.60 20.95
C ASN A 198 7.15 -7.16 21.17
N CYS A 199 6.29 -6.64 20.31
CA CYS A 199 5.68 -5.31 20.42
C CYS A 199 4.16 -5.43 20.49
N MET A 200 3.61 -5.88 21.63
CA MET A 200 2.18 -6.11 21.84
C MET A 200 1.53 -4.98 22.63
N PHE A 201 0.35 -4.59 22.19
CA PHE A 201 -0.48 -3.55 22.78
C PHE A 201 -1.89 -4.08 23.05
N GLN A 202 -2.59 -3.47 24.02
CA GLN A 202 -3.98 -3.77 24.33
C GLN A 202 -4.77 -2.47 24.49
N ILE A 203 -5.98 -2.45 23.94
CA ILE A 203 -6.95 -1.38 24.17
C ILE A 203 -7.61 -1.61 25.54
N THR A 204 -7.65 -0.56 26.36
CA THR A 204 -8.29 -0.59 27.68
C THR A 204 -9.27 0.57 27.84
N VAL A 205 -10.22 0.45 28.73
CA VAL A 205 -11.03 1.58 29.18
C VAL A 205 -10.17 2.47 30.08
N ALA A 206 -10.32 3.80 29.98
CA ALA A 206 -9.61 4.77 30.81
C ALA A 206 -10.15 4.81 32.24
#